data_32a17e84515487b116e7097542760612
#
_entry.id   32a17e84515487b116e7097542760612
#
_cell.length_a   1.000
_cell.length_b   1.000
_cell.length_c   1.000
_cell.angle_alpha   90.00
_cell.angle_beta   90.00
_cell.angle_gamma   90.00
#
_symmetry.space_group_name_H-M   'P 1'
#
loop_
_entity.id
_entity.type
_entity.pdbx_description
1 polymer ?
#
loop_
_entity_poly.entity_id
_entity_poly.type
_entity_poly.pdbx_seq_one_letter_code
_entity_poly.pdbx_strand_id
1 'polypeptide(L)'
;MEWSDQGIVLSARRHGEAAAIVTLLTPDHGRHAGLVRGGAGRRQRGVLQPGNRVAARWRARLAEHLGTLTCELTEAMAAPHLADPLRLAGLSAACALADWALPEREPHVAIHDGLLHLIKSLSGDDWPFFYVIWEVDLLRELGFGLDLERCAATGRTDSLAFVSPRTGRAVSLSAGEPYRDRLLALPPFLTGETSSTTPRDIVDGLALSAHFLERHVLAVAGRRLPAARLRLVERLMVNVND
;
A
#
# COMPACT_ATOMS: atom_id res chain seq x y z
N MET A 1 -4.34 15.04 25.92
CA MET A 1 -4.12 15.40 24.51
C MET A 1 -5.30 14.94 23.69
N GLU A 2 -5.64 15.70 22.67
CA GLU A 2 -6.81 15.44 21.83
C GLU A 2 -6.59 16.05 20.45
N TRP A 3 -7.08 15.37 19.40
CA TRP A 3 -7.11 15.87 18.03
C TRP A 3 -8.32 15.32 17.27
N SER A 4 -8.66 15.96 16.16
CA SER A 4 -9.69 15.52 15.21
C SER A 4 -9.13 15.61 13.80
N ASP A 5 -9.39 14.58 12.97
CA ASP A 5 -8.86 14.48 11.61
C ASP A 5 -9.78 13.59 10.76
N GLN A 6 -9.54 13.57 9.45
CA GLN A 6 -10.11 12.59 8.53
C GLN A 6 -9.14 11.44 8.38
N GLY A 7 -9.62 10.20 8.39
CA GLY A 7 -8.74 9.05 8.27
C GLY A 7 -9.30 7.93 7.41
N ILE A 8 -8.41 7.15 6.83
CA ILE A 8 -8.72 5.88 6.16
C ILE A 8 -8.52 4.76 7.19
N VAL A 9 -9.52 3.91 7.37
CA VAL A 9 -9.39 2.73 8.24
C VAL A 9 -8.43 1.74 7.60
N LEU A 10 -7.30 1.45 8.25
CA LEU A 10 -6.34 0.44 7.80
C LEU A 10 -6.66 -0.93 8.37
N SER A 11 -6.97 -0.99 9.66
CA SER A 11 -7.33 -2.25 10.34
C SER A 11 -8.27 -1.99 11.52
N ALA A 12 -9.09 -3.00 11.84
CA ALA A 12 -9.90 -3.04 13.05
C ALA A 12 -9.84 -4.45 13.64
N ARG A 13 -9.29 -4.56 14.83
CA ARG A 13 -9.12 -5.85 15.54
C ARG A 13 -9.91 -5.84 16.83
N ARG A 14 -10.73 -6.89 17.03
CA ARG A 14 -11.49 -7.04 18.27
C ARG A 14 -10.56 -7.03 19.48
N HIS A 15 -10.94 -6.28 20.50
CA HIS A 15 -10.24 -6.19 21.78
C HIS A 15 -11.22 -6.37 22.93
N GLY A 16 -11.08 -7.47 23.68
CA GLY A 16 -12.06 -7.86 24.68
C GLY A 16 -13.44 -8.17 24.08
N GLU A 17 -14.49 -7.99 24.88
CA GLU A 17 -15.84 -8.37 24.48
C GLU A 17 -16.50 -7.39 23.52
N ALA A 18 -16.35 -6.09 23.75
CA ALA A 18 -17.12 -5.07 23.05
C ALA A 18 -16.26 -4.06 22.27
N ALA A 19 -14.97 -3.90 22.58
CA ALA A 19 -14.11 -2.90 21.96
C ALA A 19 -13.36 -3.43 20.74
N ALA A 20 -12.78 -2.50 19.95
CA ALA A 20 -11.82 -2.79 18.89
C ALA A 20 -10.62 -1.86 18.98
N ILE A 21 -9.43 -2.36 18.68
CA ILE A 21 -8.28 -1.52 18.35
C ILE A 21 -8.33 -1.24 16.86
N VAL A 22 -8.38 0.02 16.50
CA VAL A 22 -8.50 0.52 15.14
C VAL A 22 -7.24 1.29 14.79
N THR A 23 -6.66 1.01 13.63
CA THR A 23 -5.57 1.79 13.06
C THR A 23 -6.11 2.60 11.87
N LEU A 24 -5.85 3.88 11.89
CA LEU A 24 -6.18 4.83 10.82
C LEU A 24 -4.90 5.32 10.15
N LEU A 25 -5.00 5.71 8.89
CA LEU A 25 -4.05 6.60 8.23
C LEU A 25 -4.71 7.95 8.07
N THR A 26 -4.15 8.97 8.71
CA THR A 26 -4.63 10.35 8.67
C THR A 26 -3.58 11.28 8.08
N PRO A 27 -3.94 12.39 7.40
CA PRO A 27 -2.98 13.31 6.81
C PRO A 27 -2.10 14.01 7.86
N ASP A 28 -2.69 14.46 8.99
CA ASP A 28 -1.96 15.29 9.95
C ASP A 28 -1.32 14.49 11.10
N HIS A 29 -1.81 13.27 11.37
CA HIS A 29 -1.33 12.44 12.50
C HIS A 29 -0.78 11.07 12.03
N GLY A 30 -0.65 10.85 10.73
CA GLY A 30 -0.06 9.65 10.14
C GLY A 30 -0.83 8.36 10.48
N ARG A 31 -0.11 7.24 10.56
CA ARG A 31 -0.65 5.97 11.01
C ARG A 31 -0.84 5.99 12.52
N HIS A 32 -2.09 5.96 12.96
CA HIS A 32 -2.44 6.14 14.37
C HIS A 32 -3.43 5.08 14.84
N ALA A 33 -3.11 4.43 15.96
CA ALA A 33 -3.99 3.43 16.58
C ALA A 33 -4.75 4.02 17.78
N GLY A 34 -5.96 3.51 18.02
CA GLY A 34 -6.75 3.86 19.19
C GLY A 34 -7.83 2.84 19.52
N LEU A 35 -8.32 2.87 20.76
CA LEU A 35 -9.38 2.00 21.24
C LEU A 35 -10.75 2.61 20.92
N VAL A 36 -11.56 1.90 20.13
CA VAL A 36 -12.96 2.24 19.86
C VAL A 36 -13.85 1.42 20.79
N ARG A 37 -14.51 2.09 21.74
CA ARG A 37 -15.50 1.46 22.63
C ARG A 37 -16.73 1.04 21.82
N GLY A 38 -17.23 -0.15 22.02
CA GLY A 38 -18.32 -0.71 21.21
C GLY A 38 -17.93 -1.08 19.78
N GLY A 39 -16.63 -0.97 19.41
CA GLY A 39 -16.12 -1.21 18.06
C GLY A 39 -16.30 -2.64 17.53
N ALA A 40 -16.48 -3.63 18.41
CA ALA A 40 -16.82 -5.01 18.03
C ALA A 40 -18.31 -5.19 17.69
N GLY A 41 -19.17 -4.20 17.97
CA GLY A 41 -20.60 -4.23 17.72
C GLY A 41 -20.95 -4.23 16.23
N ARG A 42 -22.11 -4.80 15.87
CA ARG A 42 -22.55 -4.96 14.46
C ARG A 42 -22.57 -3.63 13.69
N ARG A 43 -23.04 -2.54 14.31
CA ARG A 43 -23.10 -1.21 13.71
C ARG A 43 -21.71 -0.67 13.41
N GLN A 44 -20.79 -0.76 14.38
CA GLN A 44 -19.45 -0.22 14.25
C GLN A 44 -18.58 -1.03 13.27
N ARG A 45 -18.82 -2.32 13.10
CA ARG A 45 -18.08 -3.11 12.11
C ARG A 45 -18.24 -2.59 10.68
N GLY A 46 -19.41 -2.06 10.32
CA GLY A 46 -19.63 -1.43 9.01
C GLY A 46 -18.86 -0.11 8.86
N VAL A 47 -18.78 0.69 9.91
CA VAL A 47 -18.02 1.95 9.94
C VAL A 47 -16.50 1.67 9.84
N LEU A 48 -16.02 0.70 10.63
CA LEU A 48 -14.62 0.36 10.80
C LEU A 48 -14.10 -0.65 9.75
N GLN A 49 -14.80 -0.79 8.63
CA GLN A 49 -14.34 -1.63 7.52
C GLN A 49 -13.05 -1.03 6.93
N PRO A 50 -11.95 -1.81 6.78
CA PRO A 50 -10.74 -1.33 6.12
C PRO A 50 -11.04 -0.72 4.75
N GLY A 51 -10.46 0.43 4.47
CA GLY A 51 -10.71 1.23 3.28
C GLY A 51 -11.78 2.31 3.43
N ASN A 52 -12.66 2.25 4.46
CA ASN A 52 -13.62 3.32 4.70
C ASN A 52 -12.94 4.60 5.17
N ARG A 53 -13.52 5.74 4.79
CA ARG A 53 -13.13 7.05 5.29
C ARG A 53 -13.99 7.45 6.48
N VAL A 54 -13.35 7.95 7.53
CA VAL A 54 -14.01 8.31 8.79
C VAL A 54 -13.54 9.68 9.28
N ALA A 55 -14.45 10.45 9.90
CA ALA A 55 -14.07 11.52 10.79
C ALA A 55 -13.67 10.90 12.13
N ALA A 56 -12.45 11.18 12.55
CA ALA A 56 -11.84 10.60 13.73
C ALA A 56 -11.56 11.64 14.81
N ARG A 57 -11.84 11.29 16.06
CA ARG A 57 -11.44 12.06 17.23
C ARG A 57 -10.70 11.16 18.18
N TRP A 58 -9.43 11.45 18.42
CA TRP A 58 -8.58 10.71 19.35
C TRP A 58 -8.36 11.51 20.62
N ARG A 59 -8.29 10.81 21.76
CA ARG A 59 -8.05 11.40 23.07
C ARG A 59 -7.24 10.44 23.95
N ALA A 60 -6.18 10.96 24.57
CA ALA A 60 -5.39 10.25 25.58
C ALA A 60 -4.84 11.21 26.64
N ARG A 61 -4.37 10.65 27.74
CA ARG A 61 -3.68 11.43 28.78
C ARG A 61 -2.30 11.87 28.30
N LEU A 62 -1.55 10.97 27.67
CA LEU A 62 -0.22 11.21 27.10
C LEU A 62 -0.22 10.83 25.61
N ALA A 63 0.67 11.45 24.82
CA ALA A 63 0.72 11.25 23.37
C ALA A 63 1.03 9.80 22.98
N GLU A 64 1.91 9.12 23.73
CA GLU A 64 2.34 7.75 23.48
C GLU A 64 1.31 6.69 23.87
N HIS A 65 0.25 7.04 24.58
CA HIS A 65 -0.81 6.10 24.95
C HIS A 65 -1.66 5.72 23.73
N LEU A 66 -2.22 4.50 23.74
CA LEU A 66 -3.17 4.04 22.74
C LEU A 66 -4.37 5.01 22.60
N GLY A 67 -4.84 5.53 23.73
CA GLY A 67 -5.96 6.45 23.76
C GLY A 67 -7.30 5.84 23.37
N THR A 68 -8.32 6.68 23.37
CA THR A 68 -9.67 6.35 22.90
C THR A 68 -9.90 7.04 21.56
N LEU A 69 -10.44 6.32 20.60
CA LEU A 69 -10.77 6.79 19.27
C LEU A 69 -12.28 6.72 19.06
N THR A 70 -12.87 7.80 18.55
CA THR A 70 -14.25 7.83 18.06
C THR A 70 -14.20 7.99 16.56
N CYS A 71 -14.94 7.15 15.81
CA CYS A 71 -14.98 7.17 14.36
C CYS A 71 -16.42 7.31 13.89
N GLU A 72 -16.66 8.29 13.01
CA GLU A 72 -17.91 8.51 12.31
C GLU A 72 -17.69 8.29 10.81
N LEU A 73 -18.52 7.47 10.17
CA LEU A 73 -18.38 7.17 8.75
C LEU A 73 -18.65 8.43 7.92
N THR A 74 -17.70 8.84 7.11
CA THR A 74 -17.86 9.93 6.14
C THR A 74 -18.06 9.40 4.72
N GLU A 75 -17.41 8.30 4.37
CA GLU A 75 -17.55 7.67 3.05
C GLU A 75 -17.36 6.15 3.14
N ALA A 76 -18.34 5.39 2.65
CA ALA A 76 -18.33 3.92 2.66
C ALA A 76 -17.59 3.37 1.43
N MET A 77 -16.29 3.67 1.33
CA MET A 77 -15.47 3.35 0.15
C MET A 77 -15.22 1.85 -0.03
N ALA A 78 -15.26 1.05 1.02
CA ALA A 78 -15.10 -0.40 0.94
C ALA A 78 -16.33 -1.11 0.36
N ALA A 79 -17.53 -0.54 0.54
CA ALA A 79 -18.79 -1.20 0.23
C ALA A 79 -18.92 -1.65 -1.24
N PRO A 80 -18.55 -0.85 -2.27
CA PRO A 80 -18.63 -1.25 -3.68
C PRO A 80 -17.79 -2.48 -4.04
N HIS A 81 -16.76 -2.78 -3.25
CA HIS A 81 -15.76 -3.81 -3.57
C HIS A 81 -15.99 -5.14 -2.83
N LEU A 82 -16.93 -5.18 -1.87
CA LEU A 82 -17.16 -6.37 -1.03
C LEU A 82 -17.63 -7.60 -1.82
N ALA A 83 -18.32 -7.41 -2.94
CA ALA A 83 -18.82 -8.48 -3.80
C ALA A 83 -17.81 -8.96 -4.85
N ASP A 84 -16.71 -8.21 -5.08
CA ASP A 84 -15.67 -8.56 -6.03
C ASP A 84 -14.43 -9.07 -5.28
N PRO A 85 -14.11 -10.38 -5.37
CA PRO A 85 -13.01 -10.96 -4.61
C PRO A 85 -11.63 -10.42 -4.98
N LEU A 86 -11.44 -9.94 -6.22
CA LEU A 86 -10.16 -9.39 -6.67
C LEU A 86 -9.98 -7.95 -6.17
N ARG A 87 -10.99 -7.10 -6.33
CA ARG A 87 -10.98 -5.71 -5.84
C ARG A 87 -10.90 -5.68 -4.31
N LEU A 88 -11.61 -6.57 -3.63
CA LEU A 88 -11.51 -6.73 -2.17
C LEU A 88 -10.10 -7.18 -1.73
N ALA A 89 -9.44 -8.05 -2.51
CA ALA A 89 -8.06 -8.42 -2.24
C ALA A 89 -7.11 -7.23 -2.39
N GLY A 90 -7.28 -6.40 -3.43
CA GLY A 90 -6.52 -5.15 -3.64
C GLY A 90 -6.69 -4.17 -2.47
N LEU A 91 -7.93 -3.89 -2.09
CA LEU A 91 -8.24 -3.04 -0.94
C LEU A 91 -7.59 -3.55 0.35
N SER A 92 -7.76 -4.83 0.64
CA SER A 92 -7.21 -5.46 1.85
C SER A 92 -5.69 -5.46 1.87
N ALA A 93 -5.07 -5.67 0.71
CA ALA A 93 -3.61 -5.67 0.56
C ALA A 93 -3.03 -4.27 0.77
N ALA A 94 -3.62 -3.23 0.18
CA ALA A 94 -3.19 -1.84 0.33
C ALA A 94 -3.29 -1.38 1.79
N CYS A 95 -4.45 -1.60 2.44
CA CYS A 95 -4.63 -1.25 3.84
C CYS A 95 -3.64 -1.99 4.77
N ALA A 96 -3.43 -3.30 4.55
CA ALA A 96 -2.51 -4.09 5.36
C ALA A 96 -1.06 -3.66 5.15
N LEU A 97 -0.66 -3.33 3.93
CA LEU A 97 0.70 -2.86 3.64
C LEU A 97 0.96 -1.50 4.28
N ALA A 98 0.04 -0.55 4.19
CA ALA A 98 0.14 0.74 4.87
C ALA A 98 0.22 0.58 6.40
N ASP A 99 -0.60 -0.32 7.01
CA ASP A 99 -0.56 -0.59 8.45
C ASP A 99 0.79 -1.19 8.89
N TRP A 100 1.49 -1.92 8.02
CA TRP A 100 2.73 -2.61 8.36
C TRP A 100 4.00 -1.81 8.04
N ALA A 101 3.96 -1.01 6.97
CA ALA A 101 5.14 -0.31 6.46
C ALA A 101 5.34 1.08 7.08
N LEU A 102 4.24 1.79 7.38
CA LEU A 102 4.35 3.16 7.87
C LEU A 102 4.72 3.20 9.36
N PRO A 103 5.58 4.12 9.78
CA PRO A 103 5.83 4.40 11.20
C PRO A 103 4.56 4.93 11.88
N GLU A 104 4.50 4.80 13.21
CA GLU A 104 3.38 5.34 13.98
C GLU A 104 3.51 6.85 14.17
N ARG A 105 2.37 7.56 14.02
CA ARG A 105 2.24 8.99 14.38
C ARG A 105 3.14 9.92 13.58
N GLU A 106 3.58 9.48 12.42
CA GLU A 106 4.36 10.27 11.49
C GLU A 106 3.51 10.56 10.26
N PRO A 107 3.24 11.84 9.94
CA PRO A 107 2.48 12.22 8.76
C PRO A 107 3.19 11.84 7.46
N HIS A 108 2.45 11.17 6.57
CA HIS A 108 2.85 10.83 5.20
C HIS A 108 1.70 11.21 4.26
N VAL A 109 1.52 12.51 4.03
CA VAL A 109 0.38 13.03 3.27
C VAL A 109 0.31 12.46 1.86
N ALA A 110 1.45 12.35 1.19
CA ALA A 110 1.51 11.79 -0.17
C ALA A 110 1.01 10.34 -0.22
N ILE A 111 1.33 9.52 0.80
CA ILE A 111 0.86 8.14 0.88
C ILE A 111 -0.61 8.05 1.28
N HIS A 112 -1.08 8.93 2.17
CA HIS A 112 -2.50 9.04 2.48
C HIS A 112 -3.32 9.34 1.22
N ASP A 113 -2.94 10.35 0.47
CA ASP A 113 -3.65 10.77 -0.74
C ASP A 113 -3.54 9.73 -1.86
N GLY A 114 -2.35 9.11 -2.01
CA GLY A 114 -2.13 8.00 -2.92
C GLY A 114 -3.00 6.78 -2.60
N LEU A 115 -3.14 6.41 -1.32
CA LEU A 115 -4.02 5.33 -0.88
C LEU A 115 -5.50 5.68 -1.15
N LEU A 116 -5.91 6.92 -0.88
CA LEU A 116 -7.25 7.40 -1.17
C LEU A 116 -7.57 7.32 -2.67
N HIS A 117 -6.62 7.74 -3.52
CA HIS A 117 -6.73 7.64 -4.97
C HIS A 117 -6.83 6.17 -5.42
N LEU A 118 -5.95 5.30 -4.92
CA LEU A 118 -5.98 3.86 -5.20
C LEU A 118 -7.33 3.23 -4.84
N ILE A 119 -7.88 3.51 -3.65
CA ILE A 119 -9.17 2.96 -3.25
C ILE A 119 -10.28 3.42 -4.20
N LYS A 120 -10.27 4.67 -4.65
CA LYS A 120 -11.23 5.18 -5.64
C LYS A 120 -11.06 4.53 -7.02
N SER A 121 -9.83 4.26 -7.42
CA SER A 121 -9.52 3.62 -8.71
C SER A 121 -9.94 2.14 -8.78
N LEU A 122 -10.17 1.47 -7.64
CA LEU A 122 -10.62 0.08 -7.61
C LEU A 122 -11.93 -0.18 -8.37
N SER A 123 -12.72 0.85 -8.65
CA SER A 123 -13.93 0.73 -9.47
C SER A 123 -13.66 0.61 -10.98
N GLY A 124 -12.49 1.04 -11.45
CA GLY A 124 -12.03 0.90 -12.84
C GLY A 124 -11.31 -0.43 -13.07
N ASP A 125 -10.84 -0.66 -14.29
CA ASP A 125 -10.09 -1.88 -14.64
C ASP A 125 -8.58 -1.70 -14.51
N ASP A 126 -8.11 -0.44 -14.57
CA ASP A 126 -6.67 -0.09 -14.48
C ASP A 126 -6.14 -0.02 -13.03
N TRP A 127 -6.96 -0.36 -12.02
CA TRP A 127 -6.55 -0.27 -10.62
C TRP A 127 -5.27 -1.06 -10.27
N PRO A 128 -4.94 -2.21 -10.91
CA PRO A 128 -3.70 -2.92 -10.60
C PRO A 128 -2.45 -2.11 -10.96
N PHE A 129 -2.54 -1.30 -12.03
CA PHE A 129 -1.50 -0.34 -12.40
C PHE A 129 -1.30 0.73 -11.29
N PHE A 130 -2.39 1.34 -10.80
CA PHE A 130 -2.32 2.31 -9.70
C PHE A 130 -1.81 1.69 -8.40
N TYR A 131 -2.12 0.40 -8.18
CA TYR A 131 -1.62 -0.34 -7.02
C TYR A 131 -0.09 -0.46 -7.05
N VAL A 132 0.51 -0.83 -8.18
CA VAL A 132 1.97 -0.93 -8.33
C VAL A 132 2.63 0.44 -8.14
N ILE A 133 2.09 1.49 -8.78
CA ILE A 133 2.60 2.86 -8.63
C ILE A 133 2.59 3.27 -7.16
N TRP A 134 1.49 3.02 -6.45
CA TRP A 134 1.37 3.36 -5.04
C TRP A 134 2.40 2.62 -4.16
N GLU A 135 2.71 1.35 -4.45
CA GLU A 135 3.78 0.63 -3.74
C GLU A 135 5.18 1.22 -4.00
N VAL A 136 5.44 1.66 -5.24
CA VAL A 136 6.70 2.34 -5.59
C VAL A 136 6.81 3.71 -4.92
N ASP A 137 5.71 4.45 -4.86
CA ASP A 137 5.65 5.73 -4.14
C ASP A 137 5.82 5.55 -2.64
N LEU A 138 5.26 4.47 -2.05
CA LEU A 138 5.48 4.11 -0.65
C LEU A 138 6.97 3.87 -0.36
N LEU A 139 7.68 3.15 -1.25
CA LEU A 139 9.12 2.97 -1.13
C LEU A 139 9.88 4.30 -1.17
N ARG A 140 9.50 5.20 -2.07
CA ARG A 140 10.11 6.53 -2.22
C ARG A 140 9.91 7.37 -0.96
N GLU A 141 8.69 7.42 -0.43
CA GLU A 141 8.34 8.17 0.77
C GLU A 141 9.08 7.67 2.02
N LEU A 142 9.33 6.36 2.09
CA LEU A 142 10.09 5.75 3.18
C LEU A 142 11.63 5.84 2.98
N GLY A 143 12.10 6.55 1.96
CA GLY A 143 13.53 6.77 1.71
C GLY A 143 14.24 5.67 0.91
N PHE A 144 13.48 4.73 0.33
CA PHE A 144 13.99 3.62 -0.48
C PHE A 144 13.56 3.72 -1.96
N GLY A 145 13.42 4.95 -2.47
CA GLY A 145 13.02 5.22 -3.84
C GLY A 145 13.95 4.56 -4.87
N LEU A 146 13.35 4.07 -5.95
CA LEU A 146 14.09 3.50 -7.07
C LEU A 146 14.60 4.62 -8.00
N ASP A 147 15.80 4.46 -8.54
CA ASP A 147 16.36 5.35 -9.59
C ASP A 147 16.07 4.72 -10.96
N LEU A 148 14.93 5.10 -11.55
CA LEU A 148 14.43 4.57 -12.81
C LEU A 148 14.66 5.50 -14.00
N GLU A 149 15.38 6.62 -13.84
CA GLU A 149 15.55 7.63 -14.87
C GLU A 149 16.61 7.25 -15.90
N ARG A 150 17.66 6.53 -15.47
CA ARG A 150 18.82 6.21 -16.33
C ARG A 150 19.45 4.87 -16.00
N CYS A 151 20.05 4.26 -17.02
CA CYS A 151 20.80 3.02 -16.88
C CYS A 151 22.03 3.19 -15.97
N ALA A 152 22.15 2.38 -14.93
CA ALA A 152 23.28 2.40 -13.99
C ALA A 152 24.63 2.09 -14.64
N ALA A 153 24.64 1.32 -15.74
CA ALA A 153 25.85 0.89 -16.43
C ALA A 153 26.28 1.85 -17.56
N THR A 154 25.32 2.41 -18.31
CA THR A 154 25.60 3.19 -19.52
C THR A 154 25.24 4.66 -19.41
N GLY A 155 24.44 5.06 -18.41
CA GLY A 155 23.91 6.41 -18.25
C GLY A 155 22.78 6.77 -19.23
N ARG A 156 22.40 5.88 -20.16
CA ARG A 156 21.32 6.10 -21.13
C ARG A 156 19.96 6.12 -20.43
N THR A 157 19.02 6.83 -21.02
CA THR A 157 17.64 6.98 -20.52
C THR A 157 16.62 6.16 -21.31
N ASP A 158 17.02 5.58 -22.44
CA ASP A 158 16.19 4.78 -23.33
C ASP A 158 16.36 3.29 -23.09
N SER A 159 15.35 2.52 -23.48
CA SER A 159 15.32 1.05 -23.43
C SER A 159 15.67 0.49 -22.04
N LEU A 160 15.17 1.13 -20.98
CA LEU A 160 15.28 0.65 -19.61
C LEU A 160 14.36 -0.56 -19.43
N ALA A 161 14.93 -1.72 -19.10
CA ALA A 161 14.18 -2.99 -19.06
C ALA A 161 14.32 -3.77 -17.76
N PHE A 162 15.29 -3.40 -16.93
CA PHE A 162 15.59 -4.12 -15.70
C PHE A 162 15.89 -3.16 -14.54
N VAL A 163 15.81 -3.69 -13.30
CA VAL A 163 16.27 -3.00 -12.09
C VAL A 163 17.25 -3.92 -11.34
N SER A 164 18.35 -3.36 -10.90
CA SER A 164 19.30 -4.06 -10.05
C SER A 164 18.71 -4.32 -8.65
N PRO A 165 18.55 -5.57 -8.20
CA PRO A 165 17.99 -5.88 -6.87
C PRO A 165 18.89 -5.41 -5.73
N ARG A 166 20.15 -5.09 -6.03
CA ARG A 166 21.11 -4.60 -5.05
C ARG A 166 21.00 -3.11 -4.83
N THR A 167 20.79 -2.33 -5.90
CA THR A 167 20.93 -0.87 -5.87
C THR A 167 19.64 -0.10 -6.13
N GLY A 168 18.57 -0.76 -6.62
CA GLY A 168 17.31 -0.11 -7.00
C GLY A 168 17.44 0.76 -8.27
N ARG A 169 18.54 0.63 -9.03
CA ARG A 169 18.77 1.44 -10.21
C ARG A 169 18.40 0.71 -11.49
N ALA A 170 17.84 1.44 -12.44
CA ALA A 170 17.49 0.90 -13.75
C ALA A 170 18.71 0.45 -14.54
N VAL A 171 18.51 -0.55 -15.42
CA VAL A 171 19.50 -1.09 -16.35
C VAL A 171 18.83 -1.24 -17.72
N SER A 172 19.48 -0.76 -18.78
CA SER A 172 19.00 -0.89 -20.15
C SER A 172 18.98 -2.35 -20.62
N LEU A 173 18.14 -2.67 -21.61
CA LEU A 173 18.02 -4.00 -22.18
C LEU A 173 19.37 -4.57 -22.58
N SER A 174 20.15 -3.83 -23.37
CA SER A 174 21.44 -4.28 -23.88
C SER A 174 22.50 -4.53 -22.79
N ALA A 175 22.50 -3.70 -21.73
CA ALA A 175 23.44 -3.86 -20.62
C ALA A 175 23.02 -4.95 -19.64
N GLY A 176 21.70 -5.20 -19.51
CA GLY A 176 21.13 -6.17 -18.58
C GLY A 176 21.03 -7.58 -19.13
N GLU A 177 20.92 -7.77 -20.44
CA GLU A 177 20.68 -9.09 -21.06
C GLU A 177 21.65 -10.19 -20.60
N PRO A 178 22.97 -9.94 -20.45
CA PRO A 178 23.89 -10.95 -19.92
C PRO A 178 23.65 -11.34 -18.46
N TYR A 179 22.88 -10.53 -17.74
CA TYR A 179 22.60 -10.68 -16.30
C TYR A 179 21.11 -10.85 -16.00
N ARG A 180 20.29 -11.11 -17.00
CA ARG A 180 18.82 -11.15 -16.92
C ARG A 180 18.30 -11.95 -15.72
N ASP A 181 18.87 -13.13 -15.47
CA ASP A 181 18.47 -14.00 -14.36
C ASP A 181 18.77 -13.44 -12.96
N ARG A 182 19.55 -12.36 -12.88
CA ARG A 182 19.95 -11.69 -11.63
C ARG A 182 19.33 -10.31 -11.47
N LEU A 183 18.54 -9.88 -12.43
CA LEU A 183 17.90 -8.57 -12.45
C LEU A 183 16.39 -8.73 -12.30
N LEU A 184 15.73 -7.69 -11.79
CA LEU A 184 14.28 -7.62 -11.73
C LEU A 184 13.77 -6.99 -13.02
N ALA A 185 12.66 -7.48 -13.56
CA ALA A 185 12.01 -6.85 -14.70
C ALA A 185 11.52 -5.44 -14.33
N LEU A 186 11.67 -4.50 -15.25
CA LEU A 186 11.18 -3.14 -15.11
C LEU A 186 10.00 -2.93 -16.07
N PRO A 187 8.76 -2.86 -15.56
CA PRO A 187 7.60 -2.56 -16.39
C PRO A 187 7.74 -1.20 -17.07
N PRO A 188 7.40 -1.07 -18.37
CA PRO A 188 7.53 0.19 -19.13
C PRO A 188 6.77 1.36 -18.51
N PHE A 189 5.61 1.11 -17.92
CA PHE A 189 4.81 2.15 -17.29
C PHE A 189 5.49 2.85 -16.09
N LEU A 190 6.47 2.22 -15.45
CA LEU A 190 7.24 2.84 -14.36
C LEU A 190 8.32 3.81 -14.88
N THR A 191 8.63 3.80 -16.16
CA THR A 191 9.55 4.76 -16.81
C THR A 191 8.83 5.89 -17.53
N GLY A 192 7.51 5.95 -17.42
CA GLY A 192 6.67 6.96 -18.12
C GLY A 192 6.36 6.61 -19.57
N GLU A 193 6.68 5.41 -20.02
CA GLU A 193 6.26 4.96 -21.36
C GLU A 193 4.74 4.72 -21.38
N THR A 194 4.08 5.29 -22.39
CA THR A 194 2.61 5.25 -22.54
C THR A 194 2.09 4.03 -23.32
N SER A 195 2.86 2.95 -23.39
CA SER A 195 2.41 1.70 -23.98
C SER A 195 1.28 1.07 -23.15
N SER A 196 0.43 0.25 -23.78
CA SER A 196 -0.62 -0.49 -23.08
C SER A 196 0.01 -1.39 -22.01
N THR A 197 -0.41 -1.23 -20.75
CA THR A 197 0.03 -2.07 -19.63
C THR A 197 -0.56 -3.49 -19.79
N THR A 198 0.29 -4.47 -19.79
CA THR A 198 -0.11 -5.89 -19.86
C THR A 198 -0.29 -6.49 -18.46
N PRO A 199 -1.06 -7.59 -18.30
CA PRO A 199 -1.12 -8.30 -17.03
C PRO A 199 0.27 -8.77 -16.54
N ARG A 200 1.18 -9.06 -17.44
CA ARG A 200 2.56 -9.41 -17.11
C ARG A 200 3.32 -8.25 -16.48
N ASP A 201 3.16 -7.04 -17.00
CA ASP A 201 3.80 -5.84 -16.45
C ASP A 201 3.35 -5.59 -15.00
N ILE A 202 2.08 -5.85 -14.70
CA ILE A 202 1.56 -5.73 -13.32
C ILE A 202 2.26 -6.74 -12.39
N VAL A 203 2.38 -8.00 -12.80
CA VAL A 203 3.04 -9.04 -12.00
C VAL A 203 4.51 -8.71 -11.79
N ASP A 204 5.20 -8.26 -12.83
CA ASP A 204 6.62 -7.87 -12.77
C ASP A 204 6.79 -6.63 -11.85
N GLY A 205 5.90 -5.65 -11.91
CA GLY A 205 5.88 -4.50 -11.01
C GLY A 205 5.66 -4.87 -9.55
N LEU A 206 4.73 -5.82 -9.28
CA LEU A 206 4.50 -6.35 -7.94
C LEU A 206 5.68 -7.17 -7.41
N ALA A 207 6.40 -7.89 -8.28
CA ALA A 207 7.62 -8.61 -7.90
C ALA A 207 8.76 -7.62 -7.59
N LEU A 208 8.88 -6.56 -8.38
CA LEU A 208 9.85 -5.49 -8.18
C LEU A 208 9.63 -4.79 -6.83
N SER A 209 8.44 -4.28 -6.58
CA SER A 209 8.11 -3.60 -5.31
C SER A 209 8.23 -4.52 -4.09
N ALA A 210 7.82 -5.79 -4.23
CA ALA A 210 7.95 -6.80 -3.17
C ALA A 210 9.39 -6.95 -2.69
N HIS A 211 10.34 -7.08 -3.65
CA HIS A 211 11.76 -7.24 -3.33
C HIS A 211 12.29 -6.12 -2.43
N PHE A 212 11.98 -4.87 -2.77
CA PHE A 212 12.48 -3.72 -2.03
C PHE A 212 11.71 -3.48 -0.73
N LEU A 213 10.39 -3.70 -0.71
CA LEU A 213 9.59 -3.63 0.52
C LEU A 213 10.05 -4.64 1.56
N GLU A 214 10.28 -5.89 1.17
CA GLU A 214 10.79 -6.91 2.10
C GLU A 214 12.18 -6.58 2.60
N ARG A 215 13.09 -6.19 1.71
CA ARG A 215 14.48 -5.99 2.03
C ARG A 215 14.73 -4.76 2.91
N HIS A 216 14.05 -3.65 2.65
CA HIS A 216 14.38 -2.36 3.25
C HIS A 216 13.36 -1.88 4.27
N VAL A 217 12.09 -2.21 4.10
CA VAL A 217 11.03 -1.71 4.98
C VAL A 217 10.64 -2.76 6.02
N LEU A 218 10.28 -3.95 5.58
CA LEU A 218 9.70 -4.96 6.48
C LEU A 218 10.76 -5.73 7.27
N ALA A 219 11.93 -6.00 6.67
CA ALA A 219 13.01 -6.71 7.34
C ALA A 219 13.53 -5.98 8.58
N VAL A 220 13.58 -4.64 8.54
CA VAL A 220 13.99 -3.80 9.67
C VAL A 220 13.05 -3.99 10.87
N ALA A 221 11.77 -4.21 10.61
CA ALA A 221 10.75 -4.48 11.63
C ALA A 221 10.60 -5.98 11.97
N GLY A 222 11.43 -6.86 11.41
CA GLY A 222 11.32 -8.32 11.55
C GLY A 222 10.01 -8.88 10.93
N ARG A 223 9.44 -8.19 9.95
CA ARG A 223 8.17 -8.54 9.30
C ARG A 223 8.40 -9.09 7.90
N ARG A 224 7.38 -9.78 7.37
CA ARG A 224 7.29 -10.21 5.97
C ARG A 224 6.14 -9.48 5.30
N LEU A 225 5.98 -9.62 3.99
CA LEU A 225 4.81 -9.08 3.30
C LEU A 225 3.51 -9.57 3.92
N PRO A 226 2.50 -8.68 4.08
CA PRO A 226 1.21 -9.07 4.61
C PRO A 226 0.56 -10.19 3.79
N ALA A 227 -0.05 -11.17 4.47
CA ALA A 227 -0.75 -12.28 3.80
C ALA A 227 -1.85 -11.79 2.83
N ALA A 228 -2.45 -10.63 3.08
CA ALA A 228 -3.42 -10.02 2.17
C ALA A 228 -2.77 -9.66 0.82
N ARG A 229 -1.54 -9.13 0.84
CA ARG A 229 -0.81 -8.81 -0.39
C ARG A 229 -0.39 -10.08 -1.16
N LEU A 230 0.05 -11.11 -0.45
CA LEU A 230 0.40 -12.39 -1.10
C LEU A 230 -0.81 -12.98 -1.83
N ARG A 231 -1.98 -12.99 -1.19
CA ARG A 231 -3.24 -13.43 -1.82
C ARG A 231 -3.65 -12.59 -3.03
N LEU A 232 -3.38 -11.27 -3.00
CA LEU A 232 -3.63 -10.41 -4.16
C LEU A 232 -2.77 -10.85 -5.36
N VAL A 233 -1.46 -11.03 -5.13
CA VAL A 233 -0.54 -11.47 -6.19
C VAL A 233 -0.94 -12.83 -6.77
N GLU A 234 -1.28 -13.81 -5.92
CA GLU A 234 -1.77 -15.12 -6.35
C GLU A 234 -3.00 -14.99 -7.27
N ARG A 235 -3.96 -14.14 -6.93
CA ARG A 235 -5.16 -13.90 -7.75
C ARG A 235 -4.86 -13.22 -9.09
N LEU A 236 -3.94 -12.26 -9.10
CA LEU A 236 -3.53 -11.57 -10.34
C LEU A 236 -2.73 -12.50 -11.26
N MET A 237 -1.93 -13.42 -10.70
CA MET A 237 -1.17 -14.41 -11.48
C MET A 237 -2.07 -15.41 -12.22
N VAL A 238 -3.22 -15.76 -11.68
CA VAL A 238 -4.19 -16.63 -12.37
C VAL A 238 -4.64 -15.99 -13.68
N ASN A 239 -4.94 -14.68 -13.66
CA ASN A 239 -5.38 -13.93 -14.84
C ASN A 239 -4.30 -13.72 -15.92
N VAL A 240 -3.03 -14.03 -15.63
CA VAL A 240 -1.93 -13.97 -16.61
C VAL A 240 -1.78 -15.28 -17.37
N ASN A 241 -2.25 -16.38 -16.78
CA ASN A 241 -2.07 -17.73 -17.35
C ASN A 241 -3.32 -18.23 -18.11
N ASP A 242 -4.43 -17.51 -18.05
CA ASP A 242 -5.64 -17.72 -18.85
C ASP A 242 -5.63 -16.84 -20.10
#